data_f0a7b48159c59f508e09a178fd55c470
#
_entry.id   f0a7b48159c59f508e09a178fd55c470
#
_cell.length_a   1.000
_cell.length_b   1.000
_cell.length_c   1.000
_cell.angle_alpha   90.00
_cell.angle_beta   90.00
_cell.angle_gamma   90.00
#
_symmetry.space_group_name_H-M   'P 1'
#
loop_
_entity.id
_entity.type
_entity.pdbx_description
1 polymer ?
#
loop_
_entity_poly.entity_id
_entity_poly.type
_entity_poly.pdbx_seq_one_letter_code
_entity_poly.pdbx_strand_id
1 'polypeptide(L)'
;MNRHRLSRITAAFVAAFVAALSFACVQPPRQSANSVDAQGRRAGKTGPLRIGLSMDTLKEERWQRDRDLFVARAKELGAEVLVQSANGDDRAQTQQADNLLTQDVDVLVVIPHNGEIAASIVEAAKQKGVPVISYDRLIRNSEPDLYISFDNERVGELQARYLFERAPKGNYILVGGAPTDNNAQLLRKGQEKVLQAAIESGDIKVLTNQFAKDWLALEAMRITEDALTKSANNVAAVVASNDSTAGGAISALEVKSLAGKVLVSGQDADLAALQRIVAGTQTMTVYKPVHLLARKAAEAAVALARGEKPDAPARINNGKIDVPSILLEPVVVDKNNIVETVVKDGYQKFDAIYEAVPADQRPKQ
;
A
#
# COMPACT_ATOMS: atom_id res chain seq x y z
N MET A 1 -17.43 93.81 34.37
CA MET A 1 -18.48 94.49 35.17
C MET A 1 -19.49 93.48 35.62
N ASN A 2 -19.63 93.37 36.94
CA ASN A 2 -20.77 92.90 37.72
C ASN A 2 -21.32 91.42 37.45
N ARG A 3 -21.20 90.64 38.35
CA ARG A 3 -21.65 90.47 39.75
C ARG A 3 -22.83 89.46 39.84
N HIS A 4 -22.62 88.46 40.69
CA HIS A 4 -23.51 87.87 41.71
C HIS A 4 -24.75 87.02 41.21
N ARG A 5 -25.18 85.97 41.79
CA ARG A 5 -25.11 85.48 43.20
C ARG A 5 -25.53 83.99 43.24
N LEU A 6 -25.01 83.37 44.24
CA LEU A 6 -25.49 82.14 44.89
C LEU A 6 -26.99 82.03 45.03
N SER A 7 -27.50 80.78 44.94
CA SER A 7 -28.49 80.26 45.89
C SER A 7 -28.41 78.80 46.00
N ARG A 8 -28.28 78.32 47.20
CA ARG A 8 -28.36 76.96 47.69
C ARG A 8 -29.84 76.55 47.70
N ILE A 9 -30.15 75.23 47.52
CA ILE A 9 -31.15 74.45 48.29
C ILE A 9 -31.06 72.98 47.87
N THR A 10 -30.57 72.18 48.82
CA THR A 10 -31.01 70.92 49.44
C THR A 10 -31.59 69.77 48.53
N ALA A 11 -30.85 68.73 48.55
CA ALA A 11 -31.11 67.31 48.86
C ALA A 11 -32.49 66.71 48.60
N ALA A 12 -32.52 65.68 47.79
CA ALA A 12 -33.31 64.45 48.03
C ALA A 12 -32.65 63.24 47.37
N PHE A 13 -32.22 62.29 48.16
CA PHE A 13 -31.73 60.99 47.76
C PHE A 13 -32.88 60.20 47.15
N VAL A 14 -32.72 59.73 45.90
CA VAL A 14 -33.47 58.56 45.37
C VAL A 14 -32.41 57.58 44.84
N ALA A 15 -32.22 56.56 45.63
CA ALA A 15 -31.38 55.39 45.26
C ALA A 15 -32.18 54.54 44.26
N ALA A 16 -31.78 54.61 42.95
CA ALA A 16 -32.23 53.69 41.95
C ALA A 16 -31.20 52.53 41.88
N PHE A 17 -31.58 51.36 42.38
CA PHE A 17 -30.86 50.10 42.30
C PHE A 17 -30.98 49.63 40.85
N VAL A 18 -29.94 49.85 40.02
CA VAL A 18 -29.79 49.23 38.70
C VAL A 18 -29.13 47.85 38.91
N ALA A 19 -29.94 46.80 38.93
CA ALA A 19 -29.46 45.44 38.87
C ALA A 19 -28.89 45.15 37.45
N ALA A 20 -27.58 45.25 37.30
CA ALA A 20 -26.87 44.76 36.11
C ALA A 20 -26.95 43.24 36.08
N LEU A 21 -27.88 42.66 35.32
CA LEU A 21 -27.89 41.26 34.93
C LEU A 21 -26.66 41.03 34.00
N SER A 22 -25.55 40.58 34.57
CA SER A 22 -24.45 40.03 33.79
C SER A 22 -24.87 38.71 33.18
N PHE A 23 -25.32 38.71 31.92
CA PHE A 23 -25.39 37.51 31.12
C PHE A 23 -23.93 37.02 30.90
N ALA A 24 -23.47 36.16 31.78
CA ALA A 24 -22.27 35.33 31.49
C ALA A 24 -22.68 34.42 30.35
N CYS A 25 -22.23 34.74 29.12
CA CYS A 25 -22.19 33.75 28.04
C CYS A 25 -21.28 32.60 28.49
N VAL A 26 -21.88 31.56 29.06
CA VAL A 26 -21.22 30.28 29.24
C VAL A 26 -20.98 29.75 27.84
N GLN A 27 -19.76 29.97 27.31
CA GLN A 27 -19.34 29.25 26.12
C GLN A 27 -19.38 27.75 26.44
N PRO A 28 -20.08 26.95 25.64
CA PRO A 28 -20.00 25.50 25.83
C PRO A 28 -18.53 25.09 25.78
N PRO A 29 -18.11 24.12 26.60
CA PRO A 29 -16.72 23.66 26.57
C PRO A 29 -16.40 23.25 25.14
N ARG A 30 -15.30 23.77 24.58
CA ARG A 30 -14.75 23.31 23.32
C ARG A 30 -14.51 21.81 23.48
N GLN A 31 -15.41 20.99 22.90
CA GLN A 31 -15.19 19.56 22.79
C GLN A 31 -13.87 19.36 22.04
N SER A 32 -12.94 18.66 22.63
CA SER A 32 -11.70 18.28 21.95
C SER A 32 -12.10 17.51 20.68
N ALA A 33 -11.46 17.82 19.54
CA ALA A 33 -11.74 17.20 18.25
C ALA A 33 -11.61 15.66 18.25
N ASN A 34 -11.16 15.07 19.35
CA ASN A 34 -10.95 13.64 19.54
C ASN A 34 -11.94 12.97 20.52
N SER A 35 -13.02 13.64 20.96
CA SER A 35 -14.04 12.98 21.77
C SER A 35 -14.86 12.05 20.89
N VAL A 36 -15.04 10.79 21.31
CA VAL A 36 -15.92 9.81 20.67
C VAL A 36 -17.21 9.66 21.46
N ASP A 37 -18.32 9.38 20.76
CA ASP A 37 -19.61 9.07 21.39
C ASP A 37 -19.64 7.60 21.92
N ALA A 38 -20.78 7.21 22.51
CA ALA A 38 -20.98 5.86 23.04
C ALA A 38 -20.88 4.74 21.97
N GLN A 39 -20.95 5.09 20.70
CA GLN A 39 -20.78 4.20 19.54
C GLN A 39 -19.36 4.24 18.98
N GLY A 40 -18.40 4.94 19.64
CA GLY A 40 -17.01 5.07 19.19
C GLY A 40 -16.83 6.03 18.00
N ARG A 41 -17.73 6.99 17.80
CA ARG A 41 -17.67 7.98 16.71
C ARG A 41 -17.11 9.30 17.20
N ARG A 42 -16.50 10.07 16.31
CA ARG A 42 -16.15 11.47 16.61
C ARG A 42 -17.40 12.25 17.00
N ALA A 43 -17.31 13.03 18.07
CA ALA A 43 -18.43 13.80 18.60
C ALA A 43 -19.09 14.66 17.51
N GLY A 44 -20.41 14.51 17.36
CA GLY A 44 -21.22 15.25 16.40
C GLY A 44 -21.46 14.58 15.05
N LYS A 45 -20.87 13.40 14.77
CA LYS A 45 -21.13 12.64 13.54
C LYS A 45 -22.31 11.66 13.73
N THR A 46 -23.22 11.64 12.77
CA THR A 46 -24.37 10.73 12.70
C THR A 46 -24.24 9.82 11.47
N GLY A 47 -24.72 8.57 11.52
CA GLY A 47 -24.66 7.64 10.40
C GLY A 47 -23.57 6.56 10.56
N PRO A 48 -23.34 5.70 9.55
CA PRO A 48 -22.28 4.68 9.58
C PRO A 48 -20.89 5.33 9.57
N LEU A 49 -19.90 4.59 10.07
CA LEU A 49 -18.49 5.00 9.90
C LEU A 49 -18.16 5.07 8.41
N ARG A 50 -17.42 6.10 8.00
CA ARG A 50 -17.01 6.31 6.62
C ARG A 50 -15.51 6.16 6.46
N ILE A 51 -15.08 5.27 5.58
CA ILE A 51 -13.69 5.02 5.26
C ILE A 51 -13.42 5.54 3.85
N GLY A 52 -12.45 6.45 3.69
CA GLY A 52 -11.93 6.83 2.39
C GLY A 52 -10.86 5.83 1.96
N LEU A 53 -10.99 5.22 0.77
CA LEU A 53 -9.99 4.36 0.18
C LEU A 53 -9.43 5.02 -1.08
N SER A 54 -8.21 5.55 -0.99
CA SER A 54 -7.48 6.18 -2.08
C SER A 54 -6.48 5.19 -2.67
N MET A 55 -6.76 4.71 -3.87
CA MET A 55 -5.96 3.73 -4.58
C MET A 55 -5.11 4.38 -5.67
N ASP A 56 -3.88 3.91 -5.84
CA ASP A 56 -3.04 4.28 -6.97
C ASP A 56 -3.70 3.85 -8.29
N THR A 57 -3.94 2.55 -8.44
CA THR A 57 -4.39 1.94 -9.71
C THR A 57 -5.23 0.70 -9.46
N LEU A 58 -5.95 0.26 -10.49
CA LEU A 58 -6.64 -1.04 -10.56
C LEU A 58 -6.09 -1.91 -11.69
N LYS A 59 -4.91 -1.56 -12.23
CA LYS A 59 -4.31 -2.21 -13.41
C LYS A 59 -3.87 -3.64 -13.11
N GLU A 60 -3.14 -3.88 -12.02
CA GLU A 60 -2.75 -5.21 -11.60
C GLU A 60 -3.94 -5.93 -10.94
N GLU A 61 -4.08 -7.23 -11.21
CA GLU A 61 -5.20 -8.06 -10.75
C GLU A 61 -5.42 -7.98 -9.24
N ARG A 62 -4.34 -7.99 -8.47
CA ARG A 62 -4.39 -7.94 -7.01
C ARG A 62 -5.17 -6.73 -6.49
N TRP A 63 -5.01 -5.53 -7.08
CA TRP A 63 -5.64 -4.30 -6.58
C TRP A 63 -7.16 -4.31 -6.63
N GLN A 64 -7.73 -5.01 -7.62
CA GLN A 64 -9.17 -5.22 -7.69
C GLN A 64 -9.64 -6.11 -6.53
N ARG A 65 -8.88 -7.16 -6.21
CA ARG A 65 -9.17 -8.05 -5.07
C ARG A 65 -8.97 -7.36 -3.74
N ASP A 66 -7.86 -6.62 -3.56
CA ASP A 66 -7.60 -5.80 -2.36
C ASP A 66 -8.80 -4.89 -2.07
N ARG A 67 -9.27 -4.14 -3.08
CA ARG A 67 -10.44 -3.27 -2.99
C ARG A 67 -11.69 -4.04 -2.54
N ASP A 68 -12.01 -5.09 -3.26
CA ASP A 68 -13.27 -5.81 -3.06
C ASP A 68 -13.32 -6.49 -1.69
N LEU A 69 -12.22 -7.09 -1.26
CA LEU A 69 -12.08 -7.72 0.06
C LEU A 69 -12.09 -6.69 1.19
N PHE A 70 -11.42 -5.55 1.01
CA PHE A 70 -11.43 -4.46 1.97
C PHE A 70 -12.86 -3.90 2.15
N VAL A 71 -13.54 -3.59 1.04
CA VAL A 71 -14.91 -3.06 1.04
C VAL A 71 -15.89 -4.04 1.68
N ALA A 72 -15.79 -5.33 1.32
CA ALA A 72 -16.63 -6.38 1.91
C ALA A 72 -16.43 -6.46 3.43
N ARG A 73 -15.17 -6.49 3.90
CA ARG A 73 -14.88 -6.57 5.33
C ARG A 73 -15.30 -5.32 6.10
N ALA A 74 -15.06 -4.14 5.56
CA ALA A 74 -15.50 -2.88 6.16
C ALA A 74 -17.03 -2.83 6.31
N LYS A 75 -17.77 -3.29 5.31
CA LYS A 75 -19.22 -3.41 5.34
C LYS A 75 -19.71 -4.39 6.42
N GLU A 76 -19.07 -5.55 6.57
CA GLU A 76 -19.35 -6.50 7.66
C GLU A 76 -19.20 -5.85 9.05
N LEU A 77 -18.25 -4.91 9.18
CA LEU A 77 -17.98 -4.17 10.41
C LEU A 77 -18.87 -2.93 10.60
N GLY A 78 -19.83 -2.70 9.68
CA GLY A 78 -20.79 -1.60 9.72
C GLY A 78 -20.26 -0.27 9.21
N ALA A 79 -19.20 -0.27 8.40
CA ALA A 79 -18.63 0.92 7.78
C ALA A 79 -18.98 1.03 6.28
N GLU A 80 -19.13 2.26 5.80
CA GLU A 80 -19.22 2.62 4.38
C GLU A 80 -17.82 2.92 3.85
N VAL A 81 -17.51 2.48 2.62
CA VAL A 81 -16.21 2.76 1.97
C VAL A 81 -16.42 3.60 0.72
N LEU A 82 -15.77 4.75 0.68
CA LEU A 82 -15.71 5.64 -0.48
C LEU A 82 -14.41 5.38 -1.23
N VAL A 83 -14.50 4.79 -2.41
CA VAL A 83 -13.31 4.38 -3.19
C VAL A 83 -13.01 5.39 -4.28
N GLN A 84 -11.73 5.78 -4.41
CA GLN A 84 -11.18 6.57 -5.51
C GLN A 84 -9.93 5.88 -6.05
N SER A 85 -9.71 5.92 -7.37
CA SER A 85 -8.50 5.39 -8.01
C SER A 85 -7.87 6.43 -8.92
N ALA A 86 -6.59 6.68 -8.73
CA ALA A 86 -5.83 7.73 -9.41
C ALA A 86 -5.29 7.32 -10.80
N ASN A 87 -5.30 6.03 -11.11
CA ASN A 87 -4.81 5.48 -12.38
C ASN A 87 -3.35 5.87 -12.69
N GLY A 88 -2.49 5.92 -11.67
CA GLY A 88 -1.07 6.26 -11.82
C GLY A 88 -0.78 7.76 -11.94
N ASP A 89 -1.67 8.62 -11.43
CA ASP A 89 -1.47 10.08 -11.46
C ASP A 89 -1.43 10.65 -10.04
N ASP A 90 -0.28 11.22 -9.66
CA ASP A 90 -0.04 11.80 -8.34
C ASP A 90 -0.98 12.98 -8.02
N ARG A 91 -1.27 13.82 -9.02
CA ARG A 91 -2.15 14.99 -8.84
C ARG A 91 -3.59 14.54 -8.66
N ALA A 92 -4.03 13.58 -9.48
CA ALA A 92 -5.34 12.99 -9.35
C ALA A 92 -5.50 12.34 -7.96
N GLN A 93 -4.48 11.60 -7.48
CA GLN A 93 -4.53 10.98 -6.16
C GLN A 93 -4.67 12.00 -5.03
N THR A 94 -3.87 13.08 -5.07
CA THR A 94 -3.95 14.16 -4.07
C THR A 94 -5.33 14.81 -4.08
N GLN A 95 -5.85 15.18 -5.26
CA GLN A 95 -7.17 15.80 -5.39
C GLN A 95 -8.29 14.86 -4.94
N GLN A 96 -8.22 13.58 -5.26
CA GLN A 96 -9.18 12.57 -4.84
C GLN A 96 -9.17 12.37 -3.33
N ALA A 97 -7.98 12.39 -2.70
CA ALA A 97 -7.86 12.33 -1.25
C ALA A 97 -8.50 13.55 -0.58
N ASP A 98 -8.29 14.75 -1.10
CA ASP A 98 -8.94 15.98 -0.63
C ASP A 98 -10.47 15.88 -0.76
N ASN A 99 -10.98 15.33 -1.86
CA ASN A 99 -12.39 15.09 -2.07
C ASN A 99 -12.96 14.10 -1.02
N LEU A 100 -12.25 13.01 -0.72
CA LEU A 100 -12.64 12.08 0.34
C LEU A 100 -12.69 12.78 1.70
N LEU A 101 -11.68 13.59 2.02
CA LEU A 101 -11.63 14.37 3.25
C LEU A 101 -12.75 15.42 3.36
N THR A 102 -13.26 15.95 2.25
CA THR A 102 -14.42 16.88 2.25
C THR A 102 -15.74 16.15 2.39
N GLN A 103 -15.78 14.84 2.14
CA GLN A 103 -16.94 13.98 2.37
C GLN A 103 -17.01 13.43 3.80
N ASP A 104 -16.25 14.01 4.72
CA ASP A 104 -16.30 13.70 6.14
C ASP A 104 -15.96 12.24 6.50
N VAL A 105 -14.99 11.64 5.82
CA VAL A 105 -14.49 10.32 6.18
C VAL A 105 -13.90 10.32 7.60
N ASP A 106 -14.03 9.19 8.31
CA ASP A 106 -13.52 9.00 9.66
C ASP A 106 -12.08 8.51 9.70
N VAL A 107 -11.65 7.87 8.62
CA VAL A 107 -10.28 7.40 8.39
C VAL A 107 -9.99 7.40 6.89
N LEU A 108 -8.75 7.66 6.53
CA LEU A 108 -8.28 7.59 5.15
C LEU A 108 -7.28 6.45 5.00
N VAL A 109 -7.53 5.53 4.07
CA VAL A 109 -6.63 4.44 3.70
C VAL A 109 -6.04 4.76 2.34
N VAL A 110 -4.71 4.82 2.24
CA VAL A 110 -4.00 5.28 1.04
C VAL A 110 -3.04 4.21 0.55
N ILE A 111 -3.20 3.80 -0.70
CA ILE A 111 -2.19 3.08 -1.47
C ILE A 111 -1.48 4.14 -2.33
N PRO A 112 -0.32 4.64 -1.94
CA PRO A 112 0.31 5.76 -2.65
C PRO A 112 0.84 5.31 -4.02
N HIS A 113 0.63 6.14 -5.07
CA HIS A 113 1.36 6.02 -6.33
C HIS A 113 2.83 6.39 -6.13
N ASN A 114 3.05 7.51 -5.45
CA ASN A 114 4.37 8.01 -5.09
C ASN A 114 4.44 8.20 -3.56
N GLY A 115 5.32 7.44 -2.91
CA GLY A 115 5.45 7.45 -1.46
C GLY A 115 5.88 8.81 -0.87
N GLU A 116 6.63 9.61 -1.62
CA GLU A 116 7.09 10.94 -1.20
C GLU A 116 5.97 12.00 -1.36
N ILE A 117 5.33 12.03 -2.52
CA ILE A 117 4.26 13.01 -2.84
C ILE A 117 3.05 12.81 -1.94
N ALA A 118 2.72 11.57 -1.62
CA ALA A 118 1.59 11.23 -0.75
C ALA A 118 1.73 11.75 0.69
N ALA A 119 2.91 12.26 1.10
CA ALA A 119 3.08 12.95 2.37
C ALA A 119 2.10 14.13 2.52
N SER A 120 1.79 14.84 1.43
CA SER A 120 0.82 15.94 1.42
C SER A 120 -0.60 15.48 1.79
N ILE A 121 -0.98 14.25 1.42
CA ILE A 121 -2.27 13.65 1.77
C ILE A 121 -2.36 13.44 3.28
N VAL A 122 -1.26 12.93 3.89
CA VAL A 122 -1.19 12.74 5.34
C VAL A 122 -1.31 14.07 6.09
N GLU A 123 -0.62 15.10 5.63
CA GLU A 123 -0.69 16.43 6.24
C GLU A 123 -2.10 17.04 6.13
N ALA A 124 -2.76 16.92 4.99
CA ALA A 124 -4.14 17.39 4.79
C ALA A 124 -5.14 16.65 5.71
N ALA A 125 -4.99 15.33 5.83
CA ALA A 125 -5.80 14.51 6.72
C ALA A 125 -5.58 14.88 8.20
N LYS A 126 -4.32 15.09 8.61
CA LYS A 126 -3.94 15.50 9.96
C LYS A 126 -4.54 16.84 10.36
N GLN A 127 -4.56 17.83 9.46
CA GLN A 127 -5.19 19.13 9.68
C GLN A 127 -6.70 19.00 9.96
N LYS A 128 -7.34 18.00 9.39
CA LYS A 128 -8.75 17.67 9.63
C LYS A 128 -8.96 16.68 10.78
N GLY A 129 -7.88 16.24 11.43
CA GLY A 129 -7.91 15.24 12.49
C GLY A 129 -8.36 13.87 11.99
N VAL A 130 -8.21 13.53 10.70
CA VAL A 130 -8.53 12.23 10.10
C VAL A 130 -7.30 11.35 10.16
N PRO A 131 -7.33 10.18 10.85
CA PRO A 131 -6.21 9.25 10.85
C PRO A 131 -5.98 8.64 9.47
N VAL A 132 -4.70 8.29 9.20
CA VAL A 132 -4.27 7.76 7.90
C VAL A 132 -3.62 6.39 8.07
N ILE A 133 -4.06 5.43 7.27
CA ILE A 133 -3.38 4.14 7.07
C ILE A 133 -2.63 4.18 5.74
N SER A 134 -1.32 3.93 5.79
CA SER A 134 -0.51 3.62 4.62
C SER A 134 -0.70 2.13 4.31
N TYR A 135 -1.39 1.81 3.21
CA TYR A 135 -1.77 0.45 2.87
C TYR A 135 -0.85 -0.13 1.80
N ASP A 136 -0.26 -1.28 2.03
CA ASP A 136 0.71 -2.02 1.20
C ASP A 136 1.98 -1.21 0.90
N ARG A 137 1.88 -0.02 0.35
CA ARG A 137 3.00 0.86 0.02
C ARG A 137 3.21 1.92 1.10
N LEU A 138 4.47 2.19 1.46
CA LEU A 138 4.82 3.11 2.55
C LEU A 138 4.77 4.57 2.09
N ILE A 139 3.98 5.39 2.78
CA ILE A 139 4.07 6.86 2.66
C ILE A 139 5.27 7.34 3.45
N ARG A 140 6.18 8.04 2.76
CA ARG A 140 7.45 8.51 3.32
C ARG A 140 7.34 9.92 3.89
N ASN A 141 8.31 10.29 4.70
CA ASN A 141 8.54 11.67 5.18
C ASN A 141 7.30 12.34 5.80
N SER A 142 6.39 11.57 6.37
CA SER A 142 5.14 12.03 6.98
C SER A 142 4.81 11.26 8.26
N GLU A 143 3.64 11.49 8.85
CA GLU A 143 3.23 10.85 10.10
C GLU A 143 1.89 10.08 9.93
N PRO A 144 1.82 9.02 9.10
CA PRO A 144 0.65 8.17 9.07
C PRO A 144 0.49 7.42 10.40
N ASP A 145 -0.75 7.11 10.78
CA ASP A 145 -1.07 6.48 12.06
C ASP A 145 -0.73 4.98 12.08
N LEU A 146 -0.77 4.34 10.90
CA LEU A 146 -0.46 2.92 10.72
C LEU A 146 0.11 2.67 9.33
N TYR A 147 1.07 1.75 9.25
CA TYR A 147 1.47 1.10 8.00
C TYR A 147 1.10 -0.38 8.06
N ILE A 148 0.45 -0.88 7.02
CA ILE A 148 0.11 -2.30 6.90
C ILE A 148 0.55 -2.83 5.54
N SER A 149 1.38 -3.87 5.54
CA SER A 149 1.98 -4.44 4.34
C SER A 149 2.44 -5.88 4.56
N PHE A 150 3.15 -6.42 3.59
CA PHE A 150 3.99 -7.61 3.73
C PHE A 150 5.43 -7.20 4.04
N ASP A 151 6.24 -8.14 4.54
CA ASP A 151 7.68 -7.95 4.64
C ASP A 151 8.31 -7.94 3.22
N ASN A 152 8.43 -6.75 2.64
CA ASN A 152 8.89 -6.59 1.26
C ASN A 152 10.39 -6.86 1.10
N GLU A 153 11.22 -6.66 2.13
CA GLU A 153 12.63 -7.09 2.07
C GLU A 153 12.70 -8.62 2.00
N ARG A 154 11.87 -9.29 2.79
CA ARG A 154 11.74 -10.75 2.76
C ARG A 154 11.24 -11.27 1.42
N VAL A 155 10.30 -10.58 0.76
CA VAL A 155 9.88 -10.92 -0.61
C VAL A 155 11.08 -10.94 -1.56
N GLY A 156 11.90 -9.88 -1.55
CA GLY A 156 13.10 -9.80 -2.37
C GLY A 156 14.12 -10.90 -2.06
N GLU A 157 14.33 -11.22 -0.78
CA GLU A 157 15.18 -12.33 -0.37
C GLU A 157 14.68 -13.69 -0.93
N LEU A 158 13.37 -13.93 -0.84
CA LEU A 158 12.77 -15.17 -1.34
C LEU A 158 12.92 -15.32 -2.85
N GLN A 159 12.70 -14.26 -3.62
CA GLN A 159 12.90 -14.22 -5.07
C GLN A 159 14.32 -14.57 -5.45
N ALA A 160 15.29 -13.84 -4.89
CA ALA A 160 16.69 -14.01 -5.22
C ALA A 160 17.22 -15.38 -4.77
N ARG A 161 16.91 -15.81 -3.55
CA ARG A 161 17.33 -17.11 -3.00
C ARG A 161 16.83 -18.27 -3.84
N TYR A 162 15.53 -18.25 -4.23
CA TYR A 162 14.94 -19.32 -5.03
C TYR A 162 15.67 -19.52 -6.38
N LEU A 163 16.04 -18.42 -7.05
CA LEU A 163 16.77 -18.48 -8.32
C LEU A 163 18.24 -18.82 -8.10
N PHE A 164 18.88 -18.26 -7.06
CA PHE A 164 20.28 -18.49 -6.74
C PHE A 164 20.58 -19.96 -6.41
N GLU A 165 19.73 -20.62 -5.66
CA GLU A 165 19.88 -22.05 -5.35
C GLU A 165 19.86 -22.95 -6.60
N ARG A 166 19.24 -22.49 -7.71
CA ARG A 166 19.09 -23.22 -8.98
C ARG A 166 20.11 -22.80 -10.04
N ALA A 167 20.62 -21.59 -9.96
CA ALA A 167 21.63 -21.05 -10.85
C ALA A 167 22.67 -20.24 -10.03
N PRO A 168 23.53 -20.89 -9.22
CA PRO A 168 24.45 -20.19 -8.32
C PRO A 168 25.55 -19.43 -9.04
N LYS A 169 25.66 -19.57 -10.36
CA LYS A 169 26.63 -18.88 -11.23
C LYS A 169 26.01 -18.39 -12.51
N GLY A 170 26.56 -17.32 -13.08
CA GLY A 170 26.18 -16.83 -14.39
C GLY A 170 25.70 -15.38 -14.39
N ASN A 171 25.13 -14.97 -15.51
CA ASN A 171 24.69 -13.60 -15.71
C ASN A 171 23.22 -13.42 -15.23
N TYR A 172 23.00 -12.39 -14.43
CA TYR A 172 21.71 -12.04 -13.86
C TYR A 172 21.22 -10.70 -14.38
N ILE A 173 19.92 -10.60 -14.58
CA ILE A 173 19.18 -9.36 -14.86
C ILE A 173 18.32 -9.07 -13.65
N LEU A 174 18.39 -7.86 -13.08
CA LEU A 174 17.55 -7.42 -11.99
C LEU A 174 16.58 -6.35 -12.52
N VAL A 175 15.28 -6.68 -12.52
CA VAL A 175 14.20 -5.79 -12.96
C VAL A 175 13.35 -5.42 -11.76
N GLY A 176 13.50 -4.18 -11.29
CA GLY A 176 12.71 -3.61 -10.19
C GLY A 176 11.34 -3.12 -10.63
N GLY A 177 10.49 -2.79 -9.65
CA GLY A 177 9.22 -2.11 -9.89
C GLY A 177 9.34 -0.60 -10.07
N ALA A 178 8.28 0.16 -9.75
CA ALA A 178 8.32 1.61 -9.84
C ALA A 178 9.33 2.23 -8.85
N PRO A 179 10.23 3.13 -9.28
CA PRO A 179 11.21 3.74 -8.38
C PRO A 179 10.56 4.66 -7.32
N THR A 180 9.33 5.12 -7.56
CA THR A 180 8.53 5.93 -6.65
C THR A 180 7.84 5.14 -5.54
N ASP A 181 7.84 3.81 -5.66
CA ASP A 181 7.26 2.88 -4.69
C ASP A 181 8.36 2.35 -3.75
N ASN A 182 8.20 2.59 -2.45
CA ASN A 182 9.15 2.11 -1.45
C ASN A 182 9.28 0.57 -1.44
N ASN A 183 8.22 -0.16 -1.80
CA ASN A 183 8.29 -1.62 -1.88
C ASN A 183 9.31 -2.08 -2.92
N ALA A 184 9.38 -1.41 -4.09
CA ALA A 184 10.36 -1.74 -5.11
C ALA A 184 11.81 -1.60 -4.59
N GLN A 185 12.07 -0.61 -3.74
CA GLN A 185 13.38 -0.42 -3.09
C GLN A 185 13.66 -1.54 -2.06
N LEU A 186 12.67 -1.91 -1.26
CA LEU A 186 12.81 -2.98 -0.26
C LEU A 186 13.02 -4.35 -0.91
N LEU A 187 12.26 -4.66 -1.97
CA LEU A 187 12.48 -5.89 -2.74
C LEU A 187 13.91 -5.94 -3.28
N ARG A 188 14.38 -4.83 -3.87
CA ARG A 188 15.73 -4.72 -4.40
C ARG A 188 16.78 -4.96 -3.30
N LYS A 189 16.61 -4.33 -2.16
CA LYS A 189 17.48 -4.53 -1.01
C LYS A 189 17.55 -5.99 -0.59
N GLY A 190 16.41 -6.68 -0.51
CA GLY A 190 16.35 -8.11 -0.20
C GLY A 190 17.03 -8.99 -1.27
N GLN A 191 16.84 -8.66 -2.55
CA GLN A 191 17.51 -9.35 -3.67
C GLN A 191 19.02 -9.21 -3.60
N GLU A 192 19.51 -7.99 -3.44
CA GLU A 192 20.94 -7.69 -3.36
C GLU A 192 21.59 -8.35 -2.14
N LYS A 193 20.95 -8.32 -0.99
CA LYS A 193 21.43 -8.97 0.24
C LYS A 193 21.71 -10.46 0.05
N VAL A 194 20.90 -11.15 -0.73
CA VAL A 194 21.09 -12.59 -1.03
C VAL A 194 22.20 -12.80 -2.05
N LEU A 195 22.31 -11.93 -3.07
CA LEU A 195 23.22 -12.11 -4.18
C LEU A 195 24.63 -11.54 -3.92
N GLN A 196 24.77 -10.68 -2.91
CA GLN A 196 25.98 -9.88 -2.68
C GLN A 196 27.27 -10.72 -2.67
N ALA A 197 27.33 -11.77 -1.88
CA ALA A 197 28.52 -12.59 -1.76
C ALA A 197 28.92 -13.27 -3.09
N ALA A 198 27.94 -13.70 -3.89
CA ALA A 198 28.15 -14.31 -5.19
C ALA A 198 28.56 -13.27 -6.26
N ILE A 199 28.10 -12.05 -6.12
CA ILE A 199 28.53 -10.93 -6.97
C ILE A 199 29.99 -10.55 -6.65
N GLU A 200 30.33 -10.45 -5.37
CA GLU A 200 31.69 -10.11 -4.90
C GLU A 200 32.70 -11.20 -5.27
N SER A 201 32.34 -12.49 -5.24
CA SER A 201 33.20 -13.59 -5.70
C SER A 201 33.32 -13.70 -7.22
N GLY A 202 32.44 -13.01 -7.98
CA GLY A 202 32.39 -13.12 -9.43
C GLY A 202 31.60 -14.34 -9.95
N ASP A 203 31.01 -15.13 -9.09
CA ASP A 203 30.13 -16.25 -9.49
C ASP A 203 28.88 -15.73 -10.21
N ILE A 204 28.32 -14.59 -9.77
CA ILE A 204 27.22 -13.90 -10.43
C ILE A 204 27.71 -12.56 -11.00
N LYS A 205 27.38 -12.33 -12.27
CA LYS A 205 27.54 -11.04 -12.92
C LYS A 205 26.18 -10.40 -13.17
N VAL A 206 25.91 -9.26 -12.54
CA VAL A 206 24.69 -8.49 -12.80
C VAL A 206 24.88 -7.66 -14.09
N LEU A 207 24.15 -8.03 -15.14
CA LEU A 207 24.20 -7.35 -16.45
C LEU A 207 23.49 -5.99 -16.42
N THR A 208 22.38 -5.93 -15.73
CA THR A 208 21.62 -4.70 -15.50
C THR A 208 20.85 -4.77 -14.18
N ASN A 209 20.70 -3.62 -13.56
CA ASN A 209 19.96 -3.40 -12.32
C ASN A 209 19.12 -2.13 -12.52
N GLN A 210 17.90 -2.29 -13.09
CA GLN A 210 17.04 -1.18 -13.44
C GLN A 210 15.63 -1.35 -12.87
N PHE A 211 14.93 -0.23 -12.71
CA PHE A 211 13.56 -0.16 -12.26
C PHE A 211 12.63 0.07 -13.46
N ALA A 212 11.53 -0.67 -13.52
CA ALA A 212 10.48 -0.50 -14.50
C ALA A 212 9.50 0.58 -14.04
N LYS A 213 9.44 1.69 -14.76
CA LYS A 213 8.52 2.79 -14.47
C LYS A 213 7.09 2.24 -14.32
N ASP A 214 6.37 2.68 -13.29
CA ASP A 214 4.97 2.35 -13.01
C ASP A 214 4.65 0.84 -13.05
N TRP A 215 5.63 -0.01 -12.73
CA TRP A 215 5.52 -1.48 -12.80
C TRP A 215 5.13 -2.03 -14.17
N LEU A 216 5.39 -1.26 -15.25
CA LEU A 216 4.95 -1.60 -16.59
C LEU A 216 5.73 -2.78 -17.18
N ALA A 217 4.99 -3.79 -17.66
CA ALA A 217 5.56 -4.96 -18.35
C ALA A 217 6.39 -4.56 -19.58
N LEU A 218 5.98 -3.53 -20.32
CA LEU A 218 6.71 -3.03 -21.49
C LEU A 218 8.10 -2.47 -21.10
N GLU A 219 8.22 -1.79 -19.97
CA GLU A 219 9.52 -1.32 -19.48
C GLU A 219 10.43 -2.50 -19.08
N ALA A 220 9.87 -3.52 -18.43
CA ALA A 220 10.60 -4.74 -18.08
C ALA A 220 11.06 -5.52 -19.33
N MET A 221 10.23 -5.59 -20.34
CA MET A 221 10.57 -6.17 -21.64
C MET A 221 11.76 -5.45 -22.25
N ARG A 222 11.72 -4.13 -22.38
CA ARG A 222 12.79 -3.31 -22.92
C ARG A 222 14.11 -3.47 -22.16
N ILE A 223 14.07 -3.43 -20.82
CA ILE A 223 15.24 -3.63 -19.95
C ILE A 223 15.88 -5.02 -20.22
N THR A 224 15.05 -6.04 -20.41
CA THR A 224 15.50 -7.41 -20.65
C THR A 224 16.08 -7.56 -22.04
N GLU A 225 15.44 -7.01 -23.09
CA GLU A 225 15.94 -7.01 -24.47
C GLU A 225 17.33 -6.35 -24.60
N ASP A 226 17.49 -5.20 -23.93
CA ASP A 226 18.78 -4.50 -23.89
C ASP A 226 19.89 -5.36 -23.25
N ALA A 227 19.57 -6.04 -22.15
CA ALA A 227 20.50 -6.90 -21.44
C ALA A 227 20.85 -8.17 -22.26
N LEU A 228 19.86 -8.78 -22.92
CA LEU A 228 20.06 -9.92 -23.81
C LEU A 228 20.97 -9.56 -24.98
N THR A 229 20.76 -8.41 -25.60
CA THR A 229 21.59 -7.92 -26.69
C THR A 229 23.04 -7.72 -26.25
N LYS A 230 23.27 -7.05 -25.12
CA LYS A 230 24.62 -6.78 -24.58
C LYS A 230 25.36 -8.03 -24.15
N SER A 231 24.65 -9.09 -23.77
CA SER A 231 25.25 -10.35 -23.30
C SER A 231 25.30 -11.45 -24.34
N ALA A 232 24.97 -11.17 -25.61
CA ALA A 232 24.80 -12.18 -26.66
C ALA A 232 23.85 -13.33 -26.21
N ASN A 233 22.78 -12.97 -25.51
CA ASN A 233 21.75 -13.87 -24.95
C ASN A 233 22.25 -14.82 -23.84
N ASN A 234 23.43 -14.58 -23.28
CA ASN A 234 23.97 -15.38 -22.18
C ASN A 234 23.44 -14.88 -20.83
N VAL A 235 22.28 -15.41 -20.41
CA VAL A 235 21.59 -15.06 -19.16
C VAL A 235 21.16 -16.33 -18.43
N ALA A 236 21.43 -16.41 -17.13
CA ALA A 236 21.03 -17.51 -16.27
C ALA A 236 19.67 -17.25 -15.56
N ALA A 237 19.47 -15.99 -15.11
CA ALA A 237 18.27 -15.64 -14.38
C ALA A 237 17.84 -14.17 -14.57
N VAL A 238 16.53 -13.95 -14.50
CA VAL A 238 15.91 -12.62 -14.37
C VAL A 238 15.20 -12.55 -13.02
N VAL A 239 15.71 -11.72 -12.11
CA VAL A 239 15.04 -11.42 -10.85
C VAL A 239 14.06 -10.27 -11.11
N ALA A 240 12.83 -10.62 -11.48
CA ALA A 240 11.74 -9.68 -11.70
C ALA A 240 10.96 -9.49 -10.41
N SER A 241 10.65 -8.24 -10.08
CA SER A 241 10.09 -7.87 -8.78
C SER A 241 8.60 -8.19 -8.63
N ASN A 242 7.82 -8.29 -9.74
CA ASN A 242 6.45 -8.79 -9.71
C ASN A 242 6.09 -9.55 -10.99
N ASP A 243 4.88 -10.11 -11.04
CA ASP A 243 4.43 -10.97 -12.14
C ASP A 243 4.17 -10.20 -13.44
N SER A 244 3.81 -8.93 -13.37
CA SER A 244 3.68 -8.04 -14.53
C SER A 244 5.05 -7.80 -15.18
N THR A 245 6.07 -7.43 -14.39
CA THR A 245 7.44 -7.25 -14.88
C THR A 245 8.07 -8.59 -15.32
N ALA A 246 7.76 -9.70 -14.63
CA ALA A 246 8.15 -11.04 -15.07
C ALA A 246 7.58 -11.38 -16.45
N GLY A 247 6.29 -11.07 -16.68
CA GLY A 247 5.65 -11.26 -17.98
C GLY A 247 6.34 -10.50 -19.11
N GLY A 248 6.69 -9.23 -18.87
CA GLY A 248 7.47 -8.43 -19.80
C GLY A 248 8.85 -9.01 -20.10
N ALA A 249 9.58 -9.44 -19.07
CA ALA A 249 10.87 -10.10 -19.24
C ALA A 249 10.76 -11.42 -20.02
N ILE A 250 9.73 -12.23 -19.73
CA ILE A 250 9.47 -13.49 -20.44
C ILE A 250 9.17 -13.24 -21.91
N SER A 251 8.40 -12.21 -22.24
CA SER A 251 8.15 -11.84 -23.66
C SER A 251 9.45 -11.54 -24.41
N ALA A 252 10.42 -10.84 -23.78
CA ALA A 252 11.74 -10.63 -24.37
C ALA A 252 12.52 -11.95 -24.54
N LEU A 253 12.43 -12.88 -23.57
CA LEU A 253 13.06 -14.20 -23.63
C LEU A 253 12.40 -15.08 -24.70
N GLU A 254 11.12 -15.01 -24.94
CA GLU A 254 10.39 -15.77 -25.97
C GLU A 254 10.91 -15.43 -27.37
N VAL A 255 11.10 -14.15 -27.69
CA VAL A 255 11.67 -13.69 -28.97
C VAL A 255 13.05 -14.32 -29.24
N LYS A 256 13.80 -14.67 -28.19
CA LYS A 256 15.13 -15.31 -28.30
C LYS A 256 15.10 -16.83 -28.08
N SER A 257 13.90 -17.45 -27.96
CA SER A 257 13.72 -18.88 -27.64
C SER A 257 14.43 -19.28 -26.33
N LEU A 258 14.43 -18.38 -25.34
CA LEU A 258 15.03 -18.55 -24.01
C LEU A 258 14.00 -18.71 -22.90
N ALA A 259 12.73 -18.51 -23.16
CA ALA A 259 11.65 -18.76 -22.20
C ALA A 259 11.67 -20.22 -21.75
N GLY A 260 11.59 -20.48 -20.45
CA GLY A 260 11.74 -21.79 -19.85
C GLY A 260 13.20 -22.30 -19.70
N LYS A 261 14.18 -21.61 -20.30
CA LYS A 261 15.60 -21.90 -20.12
C LYS A 261 16.29 -20.95 -19.12
N VAL A 262 15.84 -19.70 -19.09
CA VAL A 262 16.26 -18.68 -18.13
C VAL A 262 15.29 -18.70 -16.97
N LEU A 263 15.82 -18.70 -15.75
CA LEU A 263 15.00 -18.67 -14.54
C LEU A 263 14.38 -17.27 -14.36
N VAL A 264 13.10 -17.20 -14.01
CA VAL A 264 12.40 -15.92 -13.82
C VAL A 264 11.58 -15.96 -12.52
N SER A 265 11.81 -14.97 -11.63
CA SER A 265 10.98 -14.77 -10.43
C SER A 265 9.80 -13.84 -10.73
N GLY A 266 8.85 -13.81 -9.79
CA GLY A 266 7.73 -12.88 -9.77
C GLY A 266 7.20 -12.65 -8.35
N GLN A 267 6.10 -11.93 -8.24
CA GLN A 267 5.35 -11.67 -7.01
C GLN A 267 3.89 -11.40 -7.38
N ASP A 268 2.98 -11.69 -6.49
CA ASP A 268 1.53 -11.46 -6.45
C ASP A 268 0.68 -12.67 -6.86
N ALA A 269 1.25 -13.70 -7.47
CA ALA A 269 0.53 -14.91 -7.92
C ALA A 269 -0.65 -14.59 -8.86
N ASP A 270 -0.43 -13.67 -9.81
CA ASP A 270 -1.40 -13.35 -10.85
C ASP A 270 -1.76 -14.61 -11.65
N LEU A 271 -2.99 -14.70 -12.15
CA LEU A 271 -3.45 -15.87 -12.91
C LEU A 271 -2.51 -16.19 -14.08
N ALA A 272 -2.11 -15.20 -14.85
CA ALA A 272 -1.18 -15.36 -15.96
C ALA A 272 0.20 -15.86 -15.53
N ALA A 273 0.67 -15.47 -14.34
CA ALA A 273 1.94 -15.94 -13.79
C ALA A 273 1.85 -17.41 -13.37
N LEU A 274 0.76 -17.81 -12.73
CA LEU A 274 0.55 -19.21 -12.36
C LEU A 274 0.47 -20.11 -13.59
N GLN A 275 -0.20 -19.66 -14.66
CA GLN A 275 -0.22 -20.34 -15.95
C GLN A 275 1.19 -20.46 -16.55
N ARG A 276 2.02 -19.40 -16.49
CA ARG A 276 3.42 -19.44 -16.93
C ARG A 276 4.27 -20.38 -16.07
N ILE A 277 4.02 -20.45 -14.77
CA ILE A 277 4.71 -21.41 -13.85
C ILE A 277 4.35 -22.84 -14.23
N VAL A 278 3.08 -23.11 -14.48
CA VAL A 278 2.61 -24.43 -14.93
C VAL A 278 3.21 -24.79 -16.30
N ALA A 279 3.28 -23.85 -17.22
CA ALA A 279 3.91 -24.02 -18.53
C ALA A 279 5.45 -24.08 -18.48
N GLY A 280 6.07 -23.72 -17.36
CA GLY A 280 7.52 -23.76 -17.17
C GLY A 280 8.27 -22.54 -17.72
N THR A 281 7.59 -21.46 -18.14
CA THR A 281 8.21 -20.24 -18.65
C THR A 281 8.52 -19.21 -17.54
N GLN A 282 7.85 -19.30 -16.39
CA GLN A 282 8.18 -18.60 -15.15
C GLN A 282 8.57 -19.63 -14.07
N THR A 283 9.59 -19.34 -13.27
CA THR A 283 10.13 -20.33 -12.33
C THR A 283 9.35 -20.37 -11.01
N MET A 284 8.99 -19.21 -10.50
CA MET A 284 8.27 -19.03 -9.24
C MET A 284 7.59 -17.67 -9.16
N THR A 285 6.71 -17.52 -8.20
CA THR A 285 6.19 -16.23 -7.74
C THR A 285 6.20 -16.19 -6.21
N VAL A 286 6.17 -14.99 -5.64
CA VAL A 286 5.94 -14.81 -4.20
C VAL A 286 4.48 -14.39 -4.01
N TYR A 287 3.69 -15.28 -3.45
CA TYR A 287 2.30 -15.03 -3.12
C TYR A 287 2.18 -14.17 -1.86
N LYS A 288 1.40 -13.14 -1.94
CA LYS A 288 0.98 -12.28 -0.83
C LYS A 288 -0.50 -12.52 -0.57
N PRO A 289 -0.90 -13.20 0.53
CA PRO A 289 -2.31 -13.46 0.84
C PRO A 289 -3.08 -12.15 1.08
N VAL A 290 -3.50 -11.47 0.02
CA VAL A 290 -4.13 -10.13 0.08
C VAL A 290 -5.45 -10.14 0.88
N HIS A 291 -6.14 -11.29 0.98
CA HIS A 291 -7.32 -11.42 1.82
C HIS A 291 -7.02 -11.16 3.30
N LEU A 292 -5.84 -11.56 3.79
CA LEU A 292 -5.40 -11.26 5.16
C LEU A 292 -5.06 -9.78 5.32
N LEU A 293 -4.37 -9.19 4.32
CA LEU A 293 -4.00 -7.79 4.33
C LEU A 293 -5.24 -6.89 4.34
N ALA A 294 -6.15 -7.09 3.39
CA ALA A 294 -7.36 -6.31 3.24
C ALA A 294 -8.27 -6.41 4.48
N ARG A 295 -8.43 -7.62 5.03
CA ARG A 295 -9.19 -7.87 6.25
C ARG A 295 -8.61 -7.12 7.45
N LYS A 296 -7.31 -7.28 7.71
CA LYS A 296 -6.63 -6.58 8.81
C LYS A 296 -6.67 -5.06 8.66
N ALA A 297 -6.50 -4.55 7.44
CA ALA A 297 -6.57 -3.12 7.18
C ALA A 297 -7.98 -2.55 7.40
N ALA A 298 -9.04 -3.26 6.99
CA ALA A 298 -10.41 -2.84 7.25
C ALA A 298 -10.72 -2.84 8.76
N GLU A 299 -10.26 -3.86 9.50
CA GLU A 299 -10.38 -3.94 10.95
C GLU A 299 -9.62 -2.78 11.64
N ALA A 300 -8.40 -2.50 11.22
CA ALA A 300 -7.61 -1.38 11.72
C ALA A 300 -8.23 -0.02 11.39
N ALA A 301 -8.78 0.14 10.19
CA ALA A 301 -9.47 1.36 9.78
C ALA A 301 -10.69 1.64 10.67
N VAL A 302 -11.50 0.63 10.94
CA VAL A 302 -12.66 0.76 11.84
C VAL A 302 -12.21 1.07 13.27
N ALA A 303 -11.14 0.44 13.78
CA ALA A 303 -10.57 0.72 15.08
C ALA A 303 -10.09 2.19 15.19
N LEU A 304 -9.31 2.66 14.22
CA LEU A 304 -8.85 4.07 14.18
C LEU A 304 -10.02 5.06 14.08
N ALA A 305 -11.03 4.75 13.27
CA ALA A 305 -12.23 5.58 13.15
C ALA A 305 -13.00 5.71 14.49
N ARG A 306 -12.90 4.69 15.36
CA ARG A 306 -13.44 4.68 16.74
C ARG A 306 -12.50 5.31 17.76
N GLY A 307 -11.32 5.77 17.37
CA GLY A 307 -10.31 6.30 18.29
C GLY A 307 -9.52 5.23 19.05
N GLU A 308 -9.65 3.97 18.64
CA GLU A 308 -8.89 2.84 19.18
C GLU A 308 -7.51 2.74 18.52
N LYS A 309 -6.54 2.14 19.20
CA LYS A 309 -5.21 1.90 18.62
C LYS A 309 -5.11 0.45 18.14
N PRO A 310 -4.92 0.20 16.84
CA PRO A 310 -4.66 -1.13 16.34
C PRO A 310 -3.38 -1.72 16.94
N ASP A 311 -3.38 -3.04 17.17
CA ASP A 311 -2.16 -3.76 17.54
C ASP A 311 -1.19 -3.78 16.35
N ALA A 312 -0.05 -3.11 16.52
CA ALA A 312 0.98 -2.93 15.51
C ALA A 312 2.35 -3.34 16.09
N PRO A 313 2.72 -4.63 15.98
CA PRO A 313 3.88 -5.21 16.63
C PRO A 313 5.23 -4.74 16.06
N ALA A 314 5.23 -4.21 14.83
CA ALA A 314 6.42 -3.73 14.15
C ALA A 314 6.48 -2.19 14.10
N ARG A 315 7.67 -1.68 13.78
CA ARG A 315 7.94 -0.28 13.51
C ARG A 315 8.78 -0.15 12.26
N ILE A 316 8.34 0.67 11.31
CA ILE A 316 9.06 0.90 10.07
C ILE A 316 9.39 2.38 9.93
N ASN A 317 10.69 2.68 9.82
CA ASN A 317 11.14 4.05 9.59
C ASN A 317 10.77 4.50 8.17
N ASN A 318 10.05 5.62 8.08
CA ASN A 318 9.61 6.17 6.80
C ASN A 318 10.39 7.43 6.36
N GLY A 319 11.46 7.75 7.09
CA GLY A 319 12.26 8.96 6.89
C GLY A 319 11.92 10.10 7.87
N LYS A 320 10.75 10.10 8.49
CA LYS A 320 10.34 11.09 9.50
C LYS A 320 10.08 10.49 10.87
N ILE A 321 9.40 9.34 10.92
CA ILE A 321 9.07 8.62 12.17
C ILE A 321 9.22 7.11 11.97
N ASP A 322 9.24 6.39 13.09
CA ASP A 322 9.05 4.95 13.13
C ASP A 322 7.53 4.66 13.19
N VAL A 323 6.94 4.42 12.02
CA VAL A 323 5.49 4.20 11.86
C VAL A 323 5.08 2.89 12.54
N PRO A 324 4.02 2.88 13.40
CA PRO A 324 3.42 1.64 13.84
C PRO A 324 3.04 0.76 12.66
N SER A 325 3.44 -0.52 12.66
CA SER A 325 3.34 -1.32 11.44
C SER A 325 2.84 -2.75 11.71
N ILE A 326 2.05 -3.26 10.79
CA ILE A 326 1.62 -4.65 10.71
C ILE A 326 2.22 -5.23 9.44
N LEU A 327 3.16 -6.17 9.59
CA LEU A 327 3.79 -6.85 8.46
C LEU A 327 3.33 -8.30 8.39
N LEU A 328 2.87 -8.72 7.21
CA LEU A 328 2.42 -10.08 6.93
C LEU A 328 3.51 -10.87 6.22
N GLU A 329 3.51 -12.19 6.42
CA GLU A 329 4.48 -13.08 5.81
C GLU A 329 4.10 -13.42 4.37
N PRO A 330 5.05 -13.29 3.42
CA PRO A 330 4.89 -13.75 2.05
C PRO A 330 5.18 -15.25 1.91
N VAL A 331 4.64 -15.89 0.86
CA VAL A 331 4.76 -17.33 0.60
C VAL A 331 5.38 -17.57 -0.77
N VAL A 332 6.43 -18.39 -0.85
CA VAL A 332 6.99 -18.85 -2.14
C VAL A 332 6.03 -19.81 -2.80
N VAL A 333 5.73 -19.60 -4.08
CA VAL A 333 4.88 -20.45 -4.91
C VAL A 333 5.62 -20.86 -6.17
N ASP A 334 5.68 -22.16 -6.39
CA ASP A 334 6.16 -22.80 -7.61
C ASP A 334 5.17 -23.87 -8.09
N LYS A 335 5.49 -24.56 -9.18
CA LYS A 335 4.61 -25.59 -9.75
C LYS A 335 4.21 -26.73 -8.78
N ASN A 336 4.98 -26.93 -7.69
CA ASN A 336 4.77 -28.05 -6.78
C ASN A 336 3.78 -27.72 -5.65
N ASN A 337 3.54 -26.43 -5.36
CA ASN A 337 2.71 -26.02 -4.23
C ASN A 337 1.58 -25.02 -4.59
N ILE A 338 1.30 -24.77 -5.87
CA ILE A 338 0.19 -23.90 -6.31
C ILE A 338 -1.14 -24.33 -5.67
N VAL A 339 -1.43 -25.65 -5.66
CA VAL A 339 -2.70 -26.17 -5.13
C VAL A 339 -2.81 -25.96 -3.63
N GLU A 340 -1.75 -26.28 -2.89
CA GLU A 340 -1.72 -26.20 -1.42
C GLU A 340 -1.64 -24.76 -0.88
N THR A 341 -1.38 -23.79 -1.76
CA THR A 341 -1.26 -22.38 -1.40
C THR A 341 -2.38 -21.56 -2.03
N VAL A 342 -2.21 -21.13 -3.25
CA VAL A 342 -3.06 -20.15 -3.96
C VAL A 342 -4.47 -20.69 -4.21
N VAL A 343 -4.60 -21.98 -4.59
CA VAL A 343 -5.91 -22.60 -4.83
C VAL A 343 -6.64 -22.83 -3.50
N LYS A 344 -5.95 -23.39 -2.51
CA LYS A 344 -6.50 -23.66 -1.18
C LYS A 344 -7.01 -22.40 -0.49
N ASP A 345 -6.32 -21.28 -0.66
CA ASP A 345 -6.73 -19.96 -0.16
C ASP A 345 -7.91 -19.36 -0.96
N GLY A 346 -8.33 -20.00 -2.06
CA GLY A 346 -9.37 -19.46 -2.95
C GLY A 346 -8.95 -18.21 -3.72
N TYR A 347 -7.64 -17.91 -3.75
CA TYR A 347 -7.13 -16.71 -4.44
C TYR A 347 -7.26 -16.84 -5.96
N GLN A 348 -6.91 -18.01 -6.51
CA GLN A 348 -7.12 -18.34 -7.91
C GLN A 348 -7.86 -19.68 -8.06
N LYS A 349 -8.65 -19.81 -9.12
CA LYS A 349 -9.40 -21.03 -9.41
C LYS A 349 -8.50 -22.07 -10.05
N PHE A 350 -8.56 -23.30 -9.58
CA PHE A 350 -7.80 -24.43 -10.13
C PHE A 350 -7.95 -24.57 -11.64
N ASP A 351 -9.20 -24.59 -12.14
CA ASP A 351 -9.47 -24.76 -13.56
C ASP A 351 -8.91 -23.63 -14.43
N ALA A 352 -8.89 -22.40 -13.93
CA ALA A 352 -8.32 -21.28 -14.63
C ALA A 352 -6.79 -21.37 -14.72
N ILE A 353 -6.12 -21.84 -13.66
CA ILE A 353 -4.65 -22.00 -13.63
C ILE A 353 -4.24 -23.11 -14.62
N TYR A 354 -4.96 -24.23 -14.62
CA TYR A 354 -4.63 -25.43 -15.41
C TYR A 354 -5.43 -25.54 -16.72
N GLU A 355 -6.01 -24.44 -17.22
CA GLU A 355 -6.86 -24.43 -18.42
C GLU A 355 -6.17 -25.08 -19.62
N ALA A 356 -4.90 -24.74 -19.86
CA ALA A 356 -4.11 -25.26 -20.98
C ALA A 356 -3.52 -26.68 -20.73
N VAL A 357 -3.70 -27.25 -19.54
CA VAL A 357 -3.16 -28.57 -19.19
C VAL A 357 -4.23 -29.63 -19.41
N PRO A 358 -3.93 -30.74 -20.16
CA PRO A 358 -4.83 -31.88 -20.30
C PRO A 358 -5.30 -32.41 -18.94
N ALA A 359 -6.56 -32.81 -18.84
CA ALA A 359 -7.18 -33.16 -17.56
C ALA A 359 -6.47 -34.32 -16.83
N ASP A 360 -5.93 -35.28 -17.59
CA ASP A 360 -5.16 -36.41 -17.08
C ASP A 360 -3.75 -36.05 -16.57
N GLN A 361 -3.25 -34.86 -16.90
CA GLN A 361 -1.94 -34.35 -16.46
C GLN A 361 -2.05 -33.29 -15.35
N ARG A 362 -3.28 -32.91 -14.98
CA ARG A 362 -3.49 -31.95 -13.88
C ARG A 362 -3.18 -32.58 -12.54
N PRO A 363 -2.60 -31.83 -11.59
CA PRO A 363 -2.43 -32.32 -10.21
C PRO A 363 -3.80 -32.63 -9.58
N LYS A 364 -3.81 -33.45 -8.55
CA LYS A 364 -5.03 -33.68 -7.74
C LYS A 364 -5.32 -32.41 -6.91
N GLN A 365 -6.59 -32.10 -6.78
CA GLN A 365 -7.08 -31.05 -5.87
C GLN A 365 -7.07 -31.53 -4.43
#